data_286a8c4370846fa2aeb165a84f36e371
#
_entry.id   286a8c4370846fa2aeb165a84f36e371
#
_cell.length_a   1.000
_cell.length_b   1.000
_cell.length_c   1.000
_cell.angle_alpha   90.00
_cell.angle_beta   90.00
_cell.angle_gamma   90.00
#
_symmetry.space_group_name_H-M   'P 1'
#
loop_
_entity.id
_entity.type
_entity.pdbx_description
1 polymer ?
#
loop_
_entity_poly.entity_id
_entity_poly.type
_entity_poly.pdbx_seq_one_letter_code
_entity_poly.pdbx_strand_id
1 'polypeptide(L)'
;KYKADVIADLGARNGCKVVPHIKAITADDNPYNIVFMCADDMSIRQEITKKWLRTATTKILIETRMSFNEVRVYALTKMAHIKPWLEVSSYSNEQSEESVCGSKSSVGATASIASMYAIWQLINIVNNKQIYNEIIASMDPMDFLTRKF
;
A
#
# COMPACT_ATOMS: atom_id res chain seq x y z
N LYS A 1 12.20 -5.97 19.84
CA LYS A 1 12.18 -6.69 18.57
C LYS A 1 11.60 -5.76 17.51
N TYR A 2 12.22 -5.64 16.34
CA TYR A 2 11.71 -4.79 15.27
C TYR A 2 10.46 -5.42 14.60
N LYS A 3 9.58 -4.61 14.03
CA LYS A 3 8.39 -5.10 13.29
C LYS A 3 8.77 -6.10 12.20
N ALA A 4 9.86 -5.84 11.47
CA ALA A 4 10.37 -6.73 10.43
C ALA A 4 10.73 -8.14 10.93
N ASP A 5 11.34 -8.24 12.14
CA ASP A 5 11.66 -9.53 12.75
C ASP A 5 10.40 -10.30 13.14
N VAL A 6 9.38 -9.60 13.65
CA VAL A 6 8.10 -10.23 14.01
C VAL A 6 7.40 -10.81 12.78
N ILE A 7 7.43 -10.08 11.68
CA ILE A 7 6.86 -10.55 10.40
C ILE A 7 7.65 -11.73 9.84
N ALA A 8 8.99 -11.71 9.96
CA ALA A 8 9.83 -12.83 9.53
C ALA A 8 9.52 -14.11 10.31
N ASP A 9 9.38 -14.02 11.63
CA ASP A 9 9.00 -15.17 12.47
C ASP A 9 7.60 -15.68 12.12
N LEU A 10 6.64 -14.79 11.90
CA LEU A 10 5.28 -15.16 11.48
C LEU A 10 5.29 -15.85 10.13
N GLY A 11 6.04 -15.33 9.17
CA GLY A 11 6.22 -15.93 7.85
C GLY A 11 6.81 -17.33 7.95
N ALA A 12 7.88 -17.50 8.74
CA ALA A 12 8.51 -18.81 8.93
C ALA A 12 7.54 -19.85 9.51
N ARG A 13 6.70 -19.48 10.48
CA ARG A 13 5.67 -20.36 11.06
C ARG A 13 4.61 -20.80 10.02
N ASN A 14 4.41 -20.01 8.97
CA ASN A 14 3.48 -20.30 7.89
C ASN A 14 4.18 -20.86 6.63
N GLY A 15 5.42 -21.31 6.75
CA GLY A 15 6.18 -21.90 5.62
C GLY A 15 6.67 -20.88 4.59
N CYS A 16 6.62 -19.58 4.89
CA CYS A 16 7.08 -18.51 3.99
C CYS A 16 8.51 -18.10 4.34
N LYS A 17 9.36 -17.94 3.31
CA LYS A 17 10.69 -17.36 3.48
C LYS A 17 10.57 -15.82 3.48
N VAL A 18 10.79 -15.20 4.61
CA VAL A 18 10.82 -13.73 4.77
C VAL A 18 12.23 -13.29 5.15
N VAL A 19 12.77 -12.32 4.41
CA VAL A 19 14.07 -11.70 4.71
C VAL A 19 13.79 -10.32 5.31
N PRO A 20 14.02 -10.12 6.61
CA PRO A 20 13.80 -8.82 7.25
C PRO A 20 14.92 -7.85 6.91
N HIS A 21 14.56 -6.63 6.53
CA HIS A 21 15.50 -5.52 6.38
C HIS A 21 15.18 -4.45 7.41
N ILE A 22 16.08 -4.31 8.42
CA ILE A 22 15.92 -3.38 9.54
C ILE A 22 16.58 -2.05 9.16
N LYS A 23 15.94 -1.32 8.24
CA LYS A 23 16.38 0.02 7.82
C LYS A 23 15.20 0.82 7.29
N ALA A 24 15.33 2.15 7.26
CA ALA A 24 14.42 2.98 6.52
C ALA A 24 14.55 2.68 5.02
N ILE A 25 13.44 2.50 4.35
CA ILE A 25 13.39 2.32 2.90
C ILE A 25 13.47 3.70 2.22
N THR A 26 14.19 3.76 1.11
CA THR A 26 14.32 4.96 0.28
C THR A 26 14.07 4.62 -1.19
N ALA A 27 13.89 5.63 -2.00
CA ALA A 27 13.76 5.43 -3.45
C ALA A 27 15.07 4.91 -4.09
N ASP A 28 16.22 5.03 -3.43
CA ASP A 28 17.53 4.55 -3.91
C ASP A 28 17.75 3.06 -3.63
N ASP A 29 16.89 2.44 -2.85
CA ASP A 29 16.92 1.00 -2.65
C ASP A 29 16.57 0.24 -3.93
N ASN A 30 17.02 -1.02 -4.02
CA ASN A 30 16.72 -1.88 -5.15
C ASN A 30 15.22 -2.19 -5.21
N PRO A 31 14.56 -1.93 -6.34
CA PRO A 31 13.14 -2.21 -6.50
C PRO A 31 12.87 -3.72 -6.60
N TYR A 32 11.67 -4.11 -6.20
CA TYR A 32 11.15 -5.47 -6.31
C TYR A 32 10.08 -5.57 -7.40
N ASN A 33 9.85 -6.78 -7.92
CA ASN A 33 8.81 -7.00 -8.95
C ASN A 33 7.41 -6.66 -8.45
N ILE A 34 7.11 -7.03 -7.22
CA ILE A 34 5.84 -6.76 -6.54
C ILE A 34 6.15 -6.00 -5.25
N VAL A 35 5.50 -4.88 -5.06
CA VAL A 35 5.70 -3.99 -3.91
C VAL A 35 4.35 -3.74 -3.24
N PHE A 36 4.27 -4.02 -1.94
CA PHE A 36 3.20 -3.52 -1.08
C PHE A 36 3.73 -2.32 -0.31
N MET A 37 3.23 -1.13 -0.64
CA MET A 37 3.64 0.13 -0.05
C MET A 37 2.74 0.46 1.14
N CYS A 38 3.26 0.21 2.35
CA CYS A 38 2.56 0.45 3.61
C CYS A 38 3.29 1.47 4.49
N ALA A 39 4.19 2.29 3.90
CA ALA A 39 4.87 3.36 4.63
C ALA A 39 3.86 4.43 5.09
N ASP A 40 4.12 5.10 6.18
CA ASP A 40 3.30 6.18 6.73
C ASP A 40 3.67 7.56 6.15
N ASP A 41 4.90 7.73 5.69
CA ASP A 41 5.39 8.98 5.10
C ASP A 41 4.98 9.14 3.62
N MET A 42 4.28 10.23 3.31
CA MET A 42 3.79 10.52 1.96
C MET A 42 4.90 10.90 0.98
N SER A 43 5.96 11.56 1.42
CA SER A 43 7.09 11.92 0.56
C SER A 43 7.82 10.66 0.09
N ILE A 44 8.09 9.75 1.00
CA ILE A 44 8.69 8.44 0.69
C ILE A 44 7.82 7.63 -0.27
N ARG A 45 6.49 7.58 -0.04
CA ARG A 45 5.55 6.92 -0.96
C ARG A 45 5.66 7.49 -2.39
N GLN A 46 5.65 8.82 -2.51
CA GLN A 46 5.71 9.48 -3.80
C GLN A 46 7.06 9.27 -4.50
N GLU A 47 8.17 9.38 -3.78
CA GLU A 47 9.50 9.17 -4.34
C GLU A 47 9.68 7.75 -4.85
N ILE A 48 9.36 6.75 -4.02
CA ILE A 48 9.45 5.34 -4.38
C ILE A 48 8.56 5.03 -5.57
N THR A 49 7.29 5.45 -5.53
CA THR A 49 6.34 5.18 -6.62
C THR A 49 6.80 5.79 -7.94
N LYS A 50 7.24 7.06 -7.93
CA LYS A 50 7.75 7.74 -9.13
C LYS A 50 8.99 7.06 -9.69
N LYS A 51 9.92 6.61 -8.84
CA LYS A 51 11.19 6.02 -9.26
C LYS A 51 11.01 4.56 -9.68
N TRP A 52 10.40 3.74 -8.85
CA TRP A 52 10.34 2.30 -9.05
C TRP A 52 9.39 1.88 -10.17
N LEU A 53 8.24 2.53 -10.36
CA LEU A 53 7.33 2.26 -11.49
C LEU A 53 7.90 2.68 -12.86
N ARG A 54 8.97 3.47 -12.87
CA ARG A 54 9.72 3.79 -14.11
C ARG A 54 10.77 2.75 -14.45
N THR A 55 11.11 1.87 -13.51
CA THR A 55 12.07 0.78 -13.76
C THR A 55 11.36 -0.39 -14.45
N ALA A 56 12.13 -1.17 -15.20
CA ALA A 56 11.62 -2.42 -15.76
C ALA A 56 11.41 -3.51 -14.68
N THR A 57 11.92 -3.31 -13.47
CA THR A 57 11.86 -4.27 -12.36
C THR A 57 10.49 -4.31 -11.71
N THR A 58 9.95 -3.14 -11.30
CA THR A 58 8.66 -3.10 -10.61
C THR A 58 7.51 -3.23 -11.60
N LYS A 59 6.79 -4.34 -11.53
CA LYS A 59 5.63 -4.66 -12.36
C LYS A 59 4.32 -4.32 -11.70
N ILE A 60 4.28 -4.42 -10.37
CA ILE A 60 3.08 -4.23 -9.57
C ILE A 60 3.47 -3.45 -8.31
N LEU A 61 2.83 -2.31 -8.09
CA LEU A 61 2.91 -1.57 -6.84
C LEU A 61 1.50 -1.39 -6.30
N ILE A 62 1.26 -1.95 -5.12
CA ILE A 62 0.00 -1.83 -4.40
C ILE A 62 0.25 -0.97 -3.17
N GLU A 63 -0.40 0.17 -3.11
CA GLU A 63 -0.32 1.10 -1.99
C GLU A 63 -1.59 1.01 -1.16
N THR A 64 -1.43 0.98 0.16
CA THR A 64 -2.54 0.98 1.11
C THR A 64 -2.47 2.20 2.01
N ARG A 65 -3.62 2.81 2.25
CA ARG A 65 -3.82 3.87 3.25
C ARG A 65 -5.04 3.55 4.07
N MET A 66 -5.04 3.95 5.30
CA MET A 66 -6.18 3.81 6.19
C MET A 66 -6.24 4.97 7.17
N SER A 67 -7.44 5.39 7.47
CA SER A 67 -7.79 6.24 8.60
C SER A 67 -8.65 5.44 9.58
N PHE A 68 -9.32 6.12 10.50
CA PHE A 68 -10.19 5.46 11.47
C PHE A 68 -11.35 4.69 10.81
N ASN A 69 -11.96 5.27 9.78
CA ASN A 69 -13.16 4.75 9.13
C ASN A 69 -13.05 4.63 7.60
N GLU A 70 -11.89 4.91 7.02
CA GLU A 70 -11.68 4.85 5.57
C GLU A 70 -10.44 4.04 5.22
N VAL A 71 -10.53 3.31 4.14
CA VAL A 71 -9.45 2.56 3.52
C VAL A 71 -9.31 3.01 2.07
N ARG A 72 -8.08 3.23 1.63
CA ARG A 72 -7.75 3.43 0.21
C ARG A 72 -6.70 2.42 -0.23
N VAL A 73 -6.94 1.82 -1.38
CA VAL A 73 -5.99 0.88 -1.99
C VAL A 73 -5.78 1.30 -3.44
N TYR A 74 -4.52 1.49 -3.80
CA TYR A 74 -4.10 1.82 -5.16
C TYR A 74 -3.35 0.64 -5.77
N ALA A 75 -3.69 0.27 -7.01
CA ALA A 75 -2.99 -0.75 -7.78
C ALA A 75 -2.39 -0.13 -9.04
N LEU A 76 -1.07 -0.01 -9.07
CA LEU A 76 -0.32 0.64 -10.13
C LEU A 76 0.55 -0.40 -10.84
N THR A 77 0.34 -0.59 -12.15
CA THR A 77 1.00 -1.65 -12.93
C THR A 77 1.81 -1.10 -14.12
N LYS A 78 1.79 0.21 -14.31
CA LYS A 78 2.51 0.88 -15.41
C LYS A 78 2.79 2.34 -15.08
N MET A 79 3.81 2.89 -15.73
CA MET A 79 4.24 4.27 -15.55
C MET A 79 3.12 5.30 -15.80
N ALA A 80 2.22 5.02 -16.73
CA ALA A 80 1.09 5.91 -17.05
C ALA A 80 0.15 6.15 -15.85
N HIS A 81 0.12 5.24 -14.87
CA HIS A 81 -0.68 5.39 -13.66
C HIS A 81 -0.13 6.40 -12.65
N ILE A 82 1.16 6.81 -12.79
CA ILE A 82 1.81 7.71 -11.81
C ILE A 82 1.10 9.06 -11.77
N LYS A 83 0.81 9.67 -12.93
CA LYS A 83 0.21 11.01 -12.98
C LYS A 83 -1.21 11.02 -12.37
N PRO A 84 -2.17 10.19 -12.81
CA PRO A 84 -3.49 10.16 -12.18
C PRO A 84 -3.43 9.82 -10.69
N TRP A 85 -2.55 8.90 -10.28
CA TRP A 85 -2.36 8.58 -8.88
C TRP A 85 -1.88 9.79 -8.08
N LEU A 86 -0.94 10.59 -8.59
CA LEU A 86 -0.49 11.81 -7.93
C LEU A 86 -1.62 12.83 -7.78
N GLU A 87 -2.49 12.97 -8.79
CA GLU A 87 -3.61 13.92 -8.76
C GLU A 87 -4.62 13.59 -7.64
N VAL A 88 -4.87 12.31 -7.39
CA VAL A 88 -5.83 11.87 -6.35
C VAL A 88 -5.18 11.60 -5.00
N SER A 89 -3.85 11.59 -4.91
CA SER A 89 -3.13 11.14 -3.72
C SER A 89 -2.13 12.15 -3.18
N SER A 90 -2.10 13.37 -3.71
CA SER A 90 -1.20 14.42 -3.27
C SER A 90 -1.69 15.08 -1.97
N TYR A 91 -1.34 14.48 -0.84
CA TYR A 91 -1.42 15.15 0.47
C TYR A 91 -0.01 15.47 0.95
N SER A 92 0.16 16.55 1.71
CA SER A 92 1.34 16.73 2.53
C SER A 92 1.22 15.89 3.81
N ASN A 93 2.34 15.60 4.47
CA ASN A 93 2.31 14.92 5.77
C ASN A 93 1.55 15.73 6.83
N GLU A 94 1.50 17.06 6.68
CA GLU A 94 0.74 17.99 7.54
C GLU A 94 -0.78 17.89 7.37
N GLN A 95 -1.24 17.39 6.22
CA GLN A 95 -2.65 17.14 5.91
C GLN A 95 -3.08 15.72 6.25
N SER A 96 -2.13 14.83 6.58
CA SER A 96 -2.48 13.51 7.09
C SER A 96 -3.04 13.68 8.50
N GLU A 97 -4.23 13.12 8.75
CA GLU A 97 -4.70 12.94 10.12
C GLU A 97 -3.63 12.24 10.94
N GLU A 98 -3.45 12.66 12.20
CA GLU A 98 -2.50 12.02 13.10
C GLU A 98 -2.65 10.50 13.02
N SER A 99 -1.53 9.83 12.83
CA SER A 99 -1.49 8.38 12.70
C SER A 99 -2.26 7.73 13.85
N VAL A 100 -3.39 7.15 13.55
CA VAL A 100 -4.25 6.43 14.51
C VAL A 100 -3.52 5.25 15.18
N CYS A 101 -2.29 4.95 14.77
CA CYS A 101 -1.41 3.96 15.40
C CYS A 101 -1.09 4.23 16.88
N GLY A 102 -1.38 5.42 17.39
CA GLY A 102 -1.24 5.77 18.82
C GLY A 102 -2.53 5.68 19.62
N SER A 103 -3.70 5.57 18.98
CA SER A 103 -4.98 5.48 19.68
C SER A 103 -5.36 4.03 19.97
N LYS A 104 -5.93 3.79 21.14
CA LYS A 104 -6.46 2.46 21.57
C LYS A 104 -7.70 2.03 20.77
N SER A 105 -8.23 2.85 19.88
CA SER A 105 -9.41 2.56 19.07
C SER A 105 -9.03 1.92 17.76
N SER A 106 -9.42 0.73 17.62
CA SER A 106 -9.41 -0.27 16.56
C SER A 106 -9.03 0.16 15.13
N VAL A 107 -7.74 0.30 14.88
CA VAL A 107 -7.13 0.27 13.55
C VAL A 107 -7.27 -1.15 12.93
N GLY A 108 -7.59 -2.15 13.74
CA GLY A 108 -7.66 -3.56 13.31
C GLY A 108 -8.66 -3.84 12.20
N ALA A 109 -9.83 -3.22 12.24
CA ALA A 109 -10.85 -3.43 11.22
C ALA A 109 -10.43 -2.83 9.86
N THR A 110 -10.03 -1.56 9.83
CA THR A 110 -9.58 -0.90 8.61
C THR A 110 -8.30 -1.52 8.05
N ALA A 111 -7.35 -1.93 8.92
CA ALA A 111 -6.15 -2.64 8.50
C ALA A 111 -6.47 -3.99 7.83
N SER A 112 -7.42 -4.75 8.37
CA SER A 112 -7.87 -6.02 7.79
C SER A 112 -8.53 -5.81 6.42
N ILE A 113 -9.38 -4.80 6.29
CA ILE A 113 -10.03 -4.46 5.02
C ILE A 113 -9.01 -3.98 3.98
N ALA A 114 -8.05 -3.13 4.37
CA ALA A 114 -6.98 -2.69 3.49
C ALA A 114 -6.16 -3.87 2.96
N SER A 115 -5.79 -4.79 3.84
CA SER A 115 -5.03 -6.00 3.50
C SER A 115 -5.83 -6.91 2.55
N MET A 116 -7.12 -7.09 2.80
CA MET A 116 -8.00 -7.89 1.95
C MET A 116 -8.07 -7.33 0.53
N TYR A 117 -8.34 -6.04 0.38
CA TYR A 117 -8.40 -5.41 -0.95
C TYR A 117 -7.04 -5.41 -1.65
N ALA A 118 -5.94 -5.19 -0.93
CA ALA A 118 -4.60 -5.22 -1.50
C ALA A 118 -4.25 -6.61 -2.07
N ILE A 119 -4.51 -7.66 -1.31
CA ILE A 119 -4.29 -9.04 -1.74
C ILE A 119 -5.23 -9.39 -2.90
N TRP A 120 -6.50 -8.97 -2.84
CA TRP A 120 -7.47 -9.23 -3.91
C TRP A 120 -7.06 -8.57 -5.24
N GLN A 121 -6.54 -7.34 -5.20
CA GLN A 121 -5.98 -6.67 -6.38
C GLN A 121 -4.80 -7.46 -6.95
N LEU A 122 -3.88 -7.93 -6.10
CA LEU A 122 -2.76 -8.76 -6.56
C LEU A 122 -3.26 -10.05 -7.24
N ILE A 123 -4.21 -10.76 -6.63
CA ILE A 123 -4.81 -11.98 -7.18
C ILE A 123 -5.43 -11.68 -8.57
N ASN A 124 -6.15 -10.58 -8.70
CA ASN A 124 -6.76 -10.19 -9.97
C ASN A 124 -5.70 -9.88 -11.04
N ILE A 125 -4.63 -9.15 -10.67
CA ILE A 125 -3.52 -8.84 -11.60
C ILE A 125 -2.86 -10.12 -12.09
N VAL A 126 -2.50 -11.03 -11.18
CA VAL A 126 -1.81 -12.28 -11.52
C VAL A 126 -2.69 -13.19 -12.39
N ASN A 127 -4.00 -13.16 -12.21
CA ASN A 127 -4.95 -13.94 -13.00
C ASN A 127 -5.49 -13.19 -14.23
N ASN A 128 -4.89 -12.05 -14.61
CA ASN A 128 -5.34 -11.22 -15.73
C ASN A 128 -6.83 -10.85 -15.68
N LYS A 129 -7.36 -10.67 -14.47
CA LYS A 129 -8.72 -10.21 -14.24
C LYS A 129 -8.78 -8.68 -14.20
N GLN A 130 -10.00 -8.16 -14.21
CA GLN A 130 -10.22 -6.73 -14.05
C GLN A 130 -9.72 -6.25 -12.70
N ILE A 131 -8.98 -5.13 -12.71
CA ILE A 131 -8.52 -4.41 -11.53
C ILE A 131 -9.07 -2.98 -11.53
N TYR A 132 -9.04 -2.38 -10.37
CA TYR A 132 -9.26 -0.95 -10.19
C TYR A 132 -7.96 -0.30 -9.73
N ASN A 133 -7.65 0.87 -10.29
CA ASN A 133 -6.44 1.59 -9.91
C ASN A 133 -6.60 2.27 -8.55
N GLU A 134 -7.83 2.57 -8.15
CA GLU A 134 -8.18 3.08 -6.84
C GLU A 134 -9.43 2.36 -6.32
N ILE A 135 -9.38 1.95 -5.06
CA ILE A 135 -10.51 1.49 -4.26
C ILE A 135 -10.56 2.37 -3.02
N ILE A 136 -11.71 2.97 -2.75
CA ILE A 136 -12.01 3.69 -1.51
C ILE A 136 -13.17 2.96 -0.84
N ALA A 137 -13.00 2.58 0.41
CA ALA A 137 -14.04 2.00 1.22
C ALA A 137 -14.17 2.79 2.52
N SER A 138 -15.32 3.41 2.74
CA SER A 138 -15.70 4.10 3.98
C SER A 138 -16.59 3.22 4.82
N MET A 139 -16.39 3.24 6.15
CA MET A 139 -17.16 2.45 7.10
C MET A 139 -18.28 3.26 7.75
N ASP A 140 -18.16 4.60 7.74
CA ASP A 140 -19.15 5.52 8.32
C ASP A 140 -19.12 6.88 7.58
N PRO A 141 -20.13 7.18 6.75
CA PRO A 141 -21.15 6.24 6.28
C PRO A 141 -20.55 5.13 5.42
N MET A 142 -21.22 3.99 5.36
CA MET A 142 -20.75 2.87 4.53
C MET A 142 -20.89 3.23 3.06
N ASP A 143 -19.75 3.34 2.37
CA ASP A 143 -19.66 3.69 0.95
C ASP A 143 -18.49 2.98 0.27
N PHE A 144 -18.58 2.81 -1.03
CA PHE A 144 -17.57 2.13 -1.81
C PHE A 144 -17.42 2.76 -3.19
N LEU A 145 -16.22 3.20 -3.51
CA LEU A 145 -15.90 3.83 -4.78
C LEU A 145 -14.71 3.14 -5.43
N THR A 146 -14.77 2.96 -6.75
CA THR A 146 -13.67 2.44 -7.55
C THR A 146 -13.37 3.33 -8.74
N ARG A 147 -12.09 3.45 -9.10
CA ARG A 147 -11.64 4.18 -10.29
C ARG A 147 -10.64 3.37 -11.12
N LYS A 148 -10.62 3.65 -12.42
CA LYS A 148 -9.57 3.24 -13.35
C LYS A 148 -8.83 4.48 -13.85
N PHE A 149 -7.50 4.37 -13.98
CA PHE A 149 -6.62 5.40 -14.52
C PHE A 149 -6.29 5.14 -15.98
#